data_af55f6febff7209deeb2adf7177cdc97
#
_entry.id   af55f6febff7209deeb2adf7177cdc97
#
_cell.length_a   1.000
_cell.length_b   1.000
_cell.length_c   1.000
_cell.angle_alpha   90.00
_cell.angle_beta   90.00
_cell.angle_gamma   90.00
#
_symmetry.space_group_name_H-M   'P 1'
#
loop_
_entity.id
_entity.type
_entity.pdbx_description
1 polymer ?
#
loop_
_entity_poly.entity_id
_entity_poly.type
_entity_poly.pdbx_seq_one_letter_code
_entity_poly.pdbx_strand_id
1 'polypeptide(L)'
;MKHIVLLLALFVLPIALLGQPLKPGFDKAEYIEMLKVSAQFGDSTYVHSFPTPQQFKLIYRSKVVGLDNKWDLWTNNQGVAVISLRGTTANSVSWLANFYAAMVPAKGELQISDTEKFTYDLADHPQAAVHVGWLVSTAFLAKDILPKIDSSYRAGIKNILIMGHSQGGAIAFLLTSHLRNLQKQSRLPADIQLKTYCSAGPKPGNLYYAYEYEAATQMGWAYNVVNSADWVPEVPFSLQTVNDFNTTNPFAGAPAMIKKQKLLKRIVLKYVYNSLSKPSLKAQKNYQKYLGKMASSTVKKTLNGYVAPEYYNSNNYVRTGNTIVLLADSAYFKKYPDSKEKVFTHHFHPPYLYLTEKLP
;
A
#
# COMPACT_ATOMS: atom_id res chain seq x y z
N MET A 1 -54.49 -18.78 -54.49
CA MET A 1 -53.84 -17.81 -53.61
C MET A 1 -53.38 -18.53 -52.35
N LYS A 2 -52.08 -18.83 -52.23
CA LYS A 2 -51.50 -19.53 -51.05
C LYS A 2 -50.89 -18.49 -50.13
N HIS A 3 -51.40 -18.37 -48.89
CA HIS A 3 -50.87 -17.50 -47.88
C HIS A 3 -49.68 -18.20 -47.20
N ILE A 4 -48.47 -17.64 -47.35
CA ILE A 4 -47.28 -18.07 -46.62
C ILE A 4 -47.28 -17.29 -45.32
N VAL A 5 -47.46 -17.98 -44.17
CA VAL A 5 -47.29 -17.41 -42.84
C VAL A 5 -45.82 -17.52 -42.47
N LEU A 6 -45.11 -16.41 -42.38
CA LEU A 6 -43.71 -16.35 -41.97
C LEU A 6 -43.70 -16.29 -40.43
N LEU A 7 -43.32 -17.39 -39.78
CA LEU A 7 -43.08 -17.41 -38.33
C LEU A 7 -41.70 -16.82 -38.05
N LEU A 8 -41.66 -15.59 -37.51
CA LEU A 8 -40.47 -14.99 -36.95
C LEU A 8 -40.22 -15.62 -35.56
N ALA A 9 -39.24 -16.53 -35.49
CA ALA A 9 -38.72 -17.03 -34.21
C ALA A 9 -37.82 -15.94 -33.59
N LEU A 10 -38.31 -15.22 -32.57
CA LEU A 10 -37.52 -14.36 -31.75
C LEU A 10 -36.55 -15.22 -30.91
N PHE A 11 -35.29 -15.26 -31.30
CA PHE A 11 -34.23 -15.77 -30.47
C PHE A 11 -33.97 -14.74 -29.33
N VAL A 12 -34.54 -14.97 -28.15
CA VAL A 12 -34.15 -14.30 -26.92
C VAL A 12 -32.81 -14.88 -26.50
N LEU A 13 -31.72 -14.25 -26.96
CA LEU A 13 -30.41 -14.50 -26.39
C LEU A 13 -30.46 -14.13 -24.90
N PRO A 14 -30.04 -15.03 -23.97
CA PRO A 14 -29.91 -14.65 -22.59
C PRO A 14 -28.83 -13.54 -22.54
N ILE A 15 -29.26 -12.34 -22.20
CA ILE A 15 -28.35 -11.25 -21.82
C ILE A 15 -27.68 -11.78 -20.54
N ALA A 16 -26.48 -12.36 -20.68
CA ALA A 16 -25.63 -12.63 -19.55
C ALA A 16 -25.51 -11.27 -18.80
N LEU A 17 -25.97 -11.22 -17.57
CA LEU A 17 -25.72 -10.11 -16.69
C LEU A 17 -24.19 -10.03 -16.53
N LEU A 18 -23.55 -9.33 -17.45
CA LEU A 18 -22.15 -8.92 -17.28
C LEU A 18 -22.16 -8.03 -16.03
N GLY A 19 -21.54 -8.53 -14.97
CA GLY A 19 -21.37 -7.76 -13.75
C GLY A 19 -20.90 -6.36 -14.09
N GLN A 20 -21.39 -5.36 -13.38
CA GLN A 20 -20.96 -3.98 -13.67
C GLN A 20 -19.45 -3.90 -13.48
N PRO A 21 -18.70 -3.50 -14.51
CA PRO A 21 -17.25 -3.38 -14.37
C PRO A 21 -16.93 -2.34 -13.31
N LEU A 22 -15.81 -2.53 -12.60
CA LEU A 22 -15.30 -1.49 -11.70
C LEU A 22 -15.13 -0.19 -12.48
N LYS A 23 -15.54 0.91 -11.87
CA LYS A 23 -15.41 2.24 -12.48
C LYS A 23 -14.21 2.96 -11.87
N PRO A 24 -13.45 3.70 -12.67
CA PRO A 24 -12.46 4.62 -12.14
C PRO A 24 -13.16 5.74 -11.36
N GLY A 25 -12.44 6.35 -10.43
CA GLY A 25 -13.00 7.39 -9.57
C GLY A 25 -13.20 6.90 -8.13
N PHE A 26 -13.13 7.83 -7.18
CA PHE A 26 -13.47 7.54 -5.79
C PHE A 26 -15.00 7.37 -5.69
N ASP A 27 -15.41 6.23 -5.17
CA ASP A 27 -16.82 5.96 -4.88
C ASP A 27 -16.98 5.83 -3.34
N LYS A 28 -17.74 6.75 -2.79
CA LYS A 28 -18.03 6.83 -1.35
C LYS A 28 -18.68 5.57 -0.82
N ALA A 29 -19.67 5.03 -1.53
CA ALA A 29 -20.41 3.84 -1.12
C ALA A 29 -19.52 2.58 -1.21
N GLU A 30 -18.73 2.46 -2.27
CA GLU A 30 -17.74 1.39 -2.44
C GLU A 30 -16.70 1.44 -1.31
N TYR A 31 -16.17 2.63 -0.99
CA TYR A 31 -15.17 2.77 0.09
C TYR A 31 -15.76 2.43 1.46
N ILE A 32 -17.02 2.82 1.75
CA ILE A 32 -17.72 2.42 2.98
C ILE A 32 -17.83 0.89 3.08
N GLU A 33 -18.19 0.22 1.99
CA GLU A 33 -18.21 -1.25 1.98
C GLU A 33 -16.82 -1.86 2.19
N MET A 34 -15.77 -1.25 1.62
CA MET A 34 -14.39 -1.69 1.85
C MET A 34 -13.95 -1.51 3.31
N LEU A 35 -14.34 -0.42 3.98
CA LEU A 35 -14.10 -0.27 5.42
C LEU A 35 -14.77 -1.38 6.23
N LYS A 36 -16.03 -1.74 5.90
CA LYS A 36 -16.75 -2.83 6.56
C LYS A 36 -16.08 -4.18 6.35
N VAL A 37 -15.62 -4.47 5.13
CA VAL A 37 -14.85 -5.67 4.79
C VAL A 37 -13.55 -5.71 5.60
N SER A 38 -12.80 -4.63 5.64
CA SER A 38 -11.52 -4.55 6.35
C SER A 38 -11.69 -4.73 7.87
N ALA A 39 -12.77 -4.23 8.44
CA ALA A 39 -13.06 -4.35 9.87
C ALA A 39 -13.32 -5.80 10.34
N GLN A 40 -13.58 -6.74 9.42
CA GLN A 40 -13.85 -8.14 9.74
C GLN A 40 -12.62 -8.92 10.24
N PHE A 41 -11.46 -8.30 10.30
CA PHE A 41 -10.26 -8.84 10.95
C PHE A 41 -10.16 -8.54 12.45
N GLY A 42 -11.02 -7.68 13.00
CA GLY A 42 -11.08 -7.38 14.43
C GLY A 42 -11.41 -8.62 15.29
N ASP A 43 -11.27 -8.48 16.58
CA ASP A 43 -11.83 -9.47 17.51
C ASP A 43 -13.38 -9.48 17.44
N SER A 44 -13.98 -10.47 18.06
CA SER A 44 -15.44 -10.63 18.01
C SER A 44 -16.20 -9.38 18.49
N THR A 45 -15.71 -8.73 19.55
CA THR A 45 -16.34 -7.51 20.10
C THR A 45 -16.28 -6.37 19.10
N TYR A 46 -15.11 -6.16 18.47
CA TYR A 46 -14.93 -5.13 17.46
C TYR A 46 -15.80 -5.38 16.23
N VAL A 47 -15.78 -6.60 15.71
CA VAL A 47 -16.59 -7.00 14.53
C VAL A 47 -18.07 -6.79 14.79
N HIS A 48 -18.59 -7.17 15.98
CA HIS A 48 -20.00 -6.96 16.31
C HIS A 48 -20.38 -5.48 16.54
N SER A 49 -19.41 -4.64 16.91
CA SER A 49 -19.63 -3.21 17.13
C SER A 49 -19.56 -2.35 15.86
N PHE A 50 -19.07 -2.92 14.75
CA PHE A 50 -18.91 -2.21 13.49
C PHE A 50 -19.89 -2.75 12.43
N PRO A 51 -20.43 -1.92 11.52
CA PRO A 51 -21.37 -2.38 10.50
C PRO A 51 -20.79 -3.50 9.63
N THR A 52 -21.57 -4.56 9.39
CA THR A 52 -21.17 -5.67 8.54
C THR A 52 -21.24 -5.32 7.05
N PRO A 53 -20.38 -5.91 6.18
CA PRO A 53 -20.51 -5.79 4.73
C PRO A 53 -21.89 -6.27 4.26
N GLN A 54 -22.49 -5.52 3.34
CA GLN A 54 -23.81 -5.86 2.80
C GLN A 54 -23.74 -6.44 1.39
N GLN A 55 -22.73 -6.04 0.62
CA GLN A 55 -22.59 -6.40 -0.78
C GLN A 55 -21.67 -7.59 -1.01
N PHE A 56 -20.78 -7.89 -0.08
CA PHE A 56 -19.74 -8.92 -0.24
C PHE A 56 -19.88 -10.05 0.77
N LYS A 57 -19.57 -11.27 0.33
CA LYS A 57 -19.52 -12.48 1.17
C LYS A 57 -18.08 -12.98 1.25
N LEU A 58 -17.67 -13.40 2.45
CA LEU A 58 -16.36 -14.01 2.68
C LEU A 58 -16.33 -15.41 1.99
N ILE A 59 -15.36 -15.59 1.09
CA ILE A 59 -15.15 -16.85 0.37
C ILE A 59 -13.95 -17.61 0.91
N TYR A 60 -12.89 -16.88 1.31
CA TYR A 60 -11.67 -17.49 1.82
C TYR A 60 -11.01 -16.58 2.83
N ARG A 61 -10.49 -17.17 3.88
CA ARG A 61 -9.63 -16.51 4.88
C ARG A 61 -8.32 -17.28 4.98
N SER A 62 -7.21 -16.60 4.73
CA SER A 62 -5.89 -17.21 4.75
C SER A 62 -5.48 -17.67 6.16
N LYS A 63 -4.51 -18.58 6.22
CA LYS A 63 -3.70 -18.76 7.41
C LYS A 63 -2.86 -17.52 7.67
N VAL A 64 -2.31 -17.40 8.87
CA VAL A 64 -1.31 -16.39 9.18
C VAL A 64 0.01 -16.78 8.50
N VAL A 65 0.66 -15.84 7.82
CA VAL A 65 1.90 -16.05 7.08
C VAL A 65 2.93 -14.96 7.38
N GLY A 66 4.19 -15.25 7.18
CA GLY A 66 5.29 -14.28 7.26
C GLY A 66 5.35 -13.55 8.61
N LEU A 67 5.32 -12.25 8.58
CA LEU A 67 5.35 -11.38 9.76
C LEU A 67 3.95 -11.14 10.33
N ASP A 68 3.25 -12.20 10.68
CA ASP A 68 1.87 -12.18 11.19
C ASP A 68 0.87 -11.56 10.21
N ASN A 69 1.05 -11.80 8.92
CA ASN A 69 0.15 -11.29 7.89
C ASN A 69 -1.01 -12.23 7.63
N LYS A 70 -2.15 -11.67 7.23
CA LYS A 70 -3.37 -12.39 6.91
C LYS A 70 -4.19 -11.60 5.89
N TRP A 71 -4.95 -12.31 5.07
CA TRP A 71 -5.83 -11.68 4.09
C TRP A 71 -7.11 -12.49 3.89
N ASP A 72 -8.11 -11.83 3.35
CA ASP A 72 -9.40 -12.42 3.02
C ASP A 72 -9.73 -12.21 1.54
N LEU A 73 -10.39 -13.21 0.94
CA LEU A 73 -11.07 -13.08 -0.36
C LEU A 73 -12.56 -12.98 -0.12
N TRP A 74 -13.14 -11.90 -0.63
CA TRP A 74 -14.59 -11.67 -0.63
C TRP A 74 -15.08 -11.58 -2.06
N THR A 75 -16.33 -11.92 -2.33
CA THR A 75 -16.95 -11.74 -3.64
C THR A 75 -18.37 -11.22 -3.52
N ASN A 76 -18.86 -10.62 -4.59
CA ASN A 76 -20.26 -10.24 -4.71
C ASN A 76 -20.94 -10.95 -5.91
N ASN A 77 -22.25 -10.78 -6.02
CA ASN A 77 -23.04 -11.36 -7.12
C ASN A 77 -22.85 -10.61 -8.46
N GLN A 78 -22.08 -9.54 -8.48
CA GLN A 78 -21.80 -8.71 -9.66
C GLN A 78 -20.44 -9.04 -10.31
N GLY A 79 -19.78 -10.13 -9.90
CA GLY A 79 -18.49 -10.54 -10.46
C GLY A 79 -17.31 -9.69 -10.00
N VAL A 80 -17.39 -9.11 -8.81
CA VAL A 80 -16.29 -8.37 -8.17
C VAL A 80 -15.73 -9.20 -7.03
N ALA A 81 -14.40 -9.35 -6.99
CA ALA A 81 -13.67 -9.90 -5.87
C ALA A 81 -12.99 -8.80 -5.05
N VAL A 82 -12.84 -9.00 -3.75
CA VAL A 82 -12.07 -8.11 -2.86
C VAL A 82 -10.95 -8.90 -2.20
N ILE A 83 -9.72 -8.43 -2.37
CA ILE A 83 -8.55 -8.83 -1.60
C ILE A 83 -8.43 -7.87 -0.43
N SER A 84 -8.79 -8.32 0.77
CA SER A 84 -8.71 -7.53 1.99
C SER A 84 -7.47 -7.92 2.79
N LEU A 85 -6.61 -6.95 3.09
CA LEU A 85 -5.32 -7.15 3.76
C LEU A 85 -5.42 -6.68 5.23
N ARG A 86 -5.09 -7.58 6.15
CA ARG A 86 -5.15 -7.29 7.59
C ARG A 86 -4.10 -6.25 8.00
N GLY A 87 -4.51 -5.33 8.86
CA GLY A 87 -3.62 -4.39 9.54
C GLY A 87 -2.80 -5.04 10.68
N THR A 88 -2.11 -4.20 11.46
CA THR A 88 -1.30 -4.63 12.61
C THR A 88 -2.17 -5.25 13.69
N THR A 89 -1.70 -6.34 14.28
CA THR A 89 -2.33 -6.99 15.42
C THR A 89 -1.60 -6.63 16.73
N ALA A 90 -2.09 -7.12 17.87
CA ALA A 90 -1.39 -7.00 19.14
C ALA A 90 -0.11 -7.85 19.23
N ASN A 91 0.11 -8.77 18.28
CA ASN A 91 1.30 -9.61 18.23
C ASN A 91 2.56 -8.80 17.89
N SER A 92 3.61 -8.97 18.67
CA SER A 92 4.91 -8.28 18.45
C SER A 92 5.53 -8.57 17.08
N VAL A 93 5.27 -9.73 16.50
CA VAL A 93 5.71 -10.08 15.13
C VAL A 93 5.04 -9.20 14.08
N SER A 94 3.76 -8.86 14.26
CA SER A 94 3.04 -7.93 13.39
C SER A 94 3.65 -6.52 13.43
N TRP A 95 4.05 -6.08 14.63
CA TRP A 95 4.75 -4.80 14.81
C TRP A 95 6.14 -4.79 14.20
N LEU A 96 6.83 -5.94 14.19
CA LEU A 96 8.16 -6.07 13.58
C LEU A 96 8.12 -5.72 12.08
N ALA A 97 7.02 -6.06 11.38
CA ALA A 97 6.83 -5.65 9.98
C ALA A 97 6.85 -4.12 9.81
N ASN A 98 6.33 -3.35 10.78
CA ASN A 98 6.34 -1.89 10.74
C ASN A 98 7.72 -1.30 11.13
N PHE A 99 8.39 -1.90 12.12
CA PHE A 99 9.68 -1.41 12.59
C PHE A 99 10.86 -1.84 11.72
N TYR A 100 10.69 -2.83 10.85
CA TYR A 100 11.69 -3.17 9.84
C TYR A 100 11.57 -2.19 8.67
N ALA A 101 11.93 -0.93 8.93
CA ALA A 101 11.57 0.22 8.11
C ALA A 101 12.74 0.81 7.29
N ALA A 102 13.87 0.11 7.12
CA ALA A 102 14.85 0.51 6.11
C ALA A 102 14.23 0.39 4.71
N MET A 103 14.72 1.16 3.75
CA MET A 103 14.31 1.01 2.36
C MET A 103 15.17 -0.01 1.62
N VAL A 104 14.57 -0.66 0.64
CA VAL A 104 15.22 -1.50 -0.36
C VAL A 104 14.85 -1.04 -1.75
N PRO A 105 15.65 -1.29 -2.81
CA PRO A 105 15.25 -1.01 -4.17
C PRO A 105 13.85 -1.55 -4.48
N ALA A 106 13.07 -0.84 -5.26
CA ALA A 106 11.70 -1.26 -5.61
C ALA A 106 11.66 -2.44 -6.59
N LYS A 107 12.81 -2.91 -7.05
CA LYS A 107 12.99 -4.06 -7.94
C LYS A 107 14.14 -4.92 -7.47
N GLY A 108 13.95 -6.24 -7.48
CA GLY A 108 14.98 -7.16 -7.03
C GLY A 108 14.46 -8.54 -6.65
N GLU A 109 15.22 -9.21 -5.80
CA GLU A 109 14.91 -10.54 -5.29
C GLU A 109 15.07 -10.55 -3.76
N LEU A 110 14.15 -11.18 -3.07
CA LEU A 110 14.14 -11.33 -1.63
C LEU A 110 14.15 -12.81 -1.26
N GLN A 111 15.17 -13.25 -0.55
CA GLN A 111 15.23 -14.60 0.02
C GLN A 111 14.29 -14.66 1.23
N ILE A 112 13.17 -15.39 1.11
CA ILE A 112 12.14 -15.48 2.15
C ILE A 112 12.19 -16.76 2.99
N SER A 113 12.85 -17.79 2.49
CA SER A 113 13.18 -19.04 3.21
C SER A 113 14.43 -19.69 2.60
N ASP A 114 14.89 -20.79 3.16
CA ASP A 114 16.06 -21.52 2.64
C ASP A 114 15.91 -21.95 1.17
N THR A 115 14.69 -22.20 0.73
CA THR A 115 14.38 -22.73 -0.62
C THR A 115 13.63 -21.76 -1.52
N GLU A 116 13.20 -20.61 -1.00
CA GLU A 116 12.30 -19.74 -1.73
C GLU A 116 12.79 -18.31 -1.84
N LYS A 117 12.71 -17.80 -3.04
CA LYS A 117 12.98 -16.43 -3.39
C LYS A 117 11.73 -15.76 -3.96
N PHE A 118 11.52 -14.53 -3.60
CA PHE A 118 10.48 -13.69 -4.15
C PHE A 118 11.09 -12.64 -5.06
N THR A 119 10.91 -12.80 -6.37
CA THR A 119 11.28 -11.78 -7.36
C THR A 119 10.18 -10.74 -7.41
N TYR A 120 10.55 -9.49 -7.24
CA TYR A 120 9.61 -8.38 -7.26
C TYR A 120 10.08 -7.26 -8.18
N ASP A 121 9.10 -6.60 -8.77
CA ASP A 121 9.27 -5.45 -9.64
C ASP A 121 8.09 -4.52 -9.34
N LEU A 122 8.32 -3.47 -8.56
CA LEU A 122 7.28 -2.57 -8.06
C LEU A 122 7.38 -1.20 -8.74
N ALA A 123 8.55 -0.88 -9.28
CA ALA A 123 8.85 0.32 -10.03
C ALA A 123 10.14 0.14 -10.82
N ASP A 124 10.21 0.71 -12.02
CA ASP A 124 11.36 0.58 -12.94
C ASP A 124 12.47 1.60 -12.65
N HIS A 125 12.14 2.75 -12.02
CA HIS A 125 13.12 3.80 -11.77
C HIS A 125 14.23 3.33 -10.81
N PRO A 126 15.52 3.50 -11.16
CA PRO A 126 16.63 2.95 -10.36
C PRO A 126 16.78 3.56 -8.96
N GLN A 127 16.18 4.71 -8.72
CA GLN A 127 16.12 5.36 -7.40
C GLN A 127 14.84 5.03 -6.62
N ALA A 128 13.90 4.28 -7.21
CA ALA A 128 12.69 3.87 -6.50
C ALA A 128 13.03 2.87 -5.40
N ALA A 129 12.51 3.14 -4.21
CA ALA A 129 12.76 2.32 -3.03
C ALA A 129 11.52 2.23 -2.13
N VAL A 130 11.35 1.08 -1.48
CA VAL A 130 10.17 0.76 -0.67
C VAL A 130 10.56 0.24 0.70
N HIS A 131 9.62 0.24 1.61
CA HIS A 131 9.73 -0.27 2.98
C HIS A 131 9.96 -1.79 3.01
N VAL A 132 11.09 -2.23 3.56
CA VAL A 132 11.47 -3.65 3.52
C VAL A 132 10.50 -4.56 4.28
N GLY A 133 10.02 -4.17 5.45
CA GLY A 133 9.11 -5.00 6.25
C GLY A 133 7.77 -5.26 5.55
N TRP A 134 7.20 -4.26 4.89
CA TRP A 134 5.97 -4.44 4.11
C TRP A 134 6.23 -5.18 2.80
N LEU A 135 7.43 -5.07 2.22
CA LEU A 135 7.83 -5.91 1.09
C LEU A 135 7.91 -7.39 1.48
N VAL A 136 8.50 -7.71 2.64
CA VAL A 136 8.49 -9.08 3.19
C VAL A 136 7.05 -9.57 3.36
N SER A 137 6.19 -8.75 3.95
CA SER A 137 4.77 -9.07 4.10
C SER A 137 4.08 -9.34 2.75
N THR A 138 4.33 -8.49 1.76
CA THR A 138 3.82 -8.65 0.39
C THR A 138 4.29 -9.97 -0.23
N ALA A 139 5.57 -10.34 -0.04
CA ALA A 139 6.13 -11.57 -0.59
C ALA A 139 5.39 -12.82 -0.08
N PHE A 140 5.15 -12.90 1.23
CA PHE A 140 4.42 -14.03 1.82
C PHE A 140 2.94 -14.05 1.42
N LEU A 141 2.29 -12.89 1.35
CA LEU A 141 0.88 -12.78 0.95
C LEU A 141 0.67 -13.10 -0.53
N ALA A 142 1.53 -12.60 -1.41
CA ALA A 142 1.42 -12.80 -2.85
C ALA A 142 1.43 -14.29 -3.24
N LYS A 143 2.17 -15.14 -2.52
CA LYS A 143 2.19 -16.59 -2.74
C LYS A 143 0.81 -17.24 -2.65
N ASP A 144 -0.03 -16.80 -1.73
CA ASP A 144 -1.37 -17.33 -1.52
C ASP A 144 -2.43 -16.56 -2.34
N ILE A 145 -2.21 -15.25 -2.53
CA ILE A 145 -3.11 -14.38 -3.29
C ILE A 145 -3.12 -14.72 -4.77
N LEU A 146 -1.96 -14.90 -5.41
CA LEU A 146 -1.87 -15.12 -6.87
C LEU A 146 -2.65 -16.37 -7.34
N PRO A 147 -2.55 -17.55 -6.71
CA PRO A 147 -3.38 -18.71 -7.07
C PRO A 147 -4.89 -18.46 -6.90
N LYS A 148 -5.29 -17.61 -5.94
CA LYS A 148 -6.70 -17.27 -5.74
C LYS A 148 -7.19 -16.27 -6.79
N ILE A 149 -6.36 -15.35 -7.24
CA ILE A 149 -6.66 -14.48 -8.40
C ILE A 149 -6.86 -15.34 -9.66
N ASP A 150 -5.95 -16.29 -9.92
CA ASP A 150 -6.06 -17.19 -11.06
C ASP A 150 -7.35 -18.02 -11.01
N SER A 151 -7.69 -18.59 -9.85
CA SER A 151 -8.94 -19.34 -9.65
C SER A 151 -10.17 -18.45 -9.87
N SER A 152 -10.15 -17.21 -9.36
CA SER A 152 -11.24 -16.25 -9.56
C SER A 152 -11.39 -15.85 -11.03
N TYR A 153 -10.27 -15.63 -11.72
CA TYR A 153 -10.28 -15.34 -13.16
C TYR A 153 -10.86 -16.47 -14.00
N ARG A 154 -10.48 -17.73 -13.72
CA ARG A 154 -11.07 -18.91 -14.38
C ARG A 154 -12.57 -19.04 -14.10
N ALA A 155 -13.04 -18.57 -12.95
CA ALA A 155 -14.46 -18.48 -12.61
C ALA A 155 -15.18 -17.28 -13.25
N GLY A 156 -14.50 -16.49 -14.11
CA GLY A 156 -15.06 -15.34 -14.82
C GLY A 156 -14.98 -14.00 -14.06
N ILE A 157 -14.35 -13.96 -12.89
CA ILE A 157 -14.19 -12.72 -12.11
C ILE A 157 -12.95 -11.98 -12.62
N LYS A 158 -13.18 -10.84 -13.25
CA LYS A 158 -12.13 -9.95 -13.80
C LYS A 158 -11.99 -8.63 -13.07
N ASN A 159 -12.87 -8.34 -12.13
CA ASN A 159 -12.90 -7.10 -11.37
C ASN A 159 -12.40 -7.37 -9.95
N ILE A 160 -11.28 -6.76 -9.55
CA ILE A 160 -10.64 -7.00 -8.25
C ILE A 160 -10.44 -5.67 -7.54
N LEU A 161 -11.07 -5.55 -6.37
CA LEU A 161 -10.78 -4.51 -5.39
C LEU A 161 -9.68 -5.00 -4.46
N ILE A 162 -8.72 -4.13 -4.16
CA ILE A 162 -7.69 -4.36 -3.15
C ILE A 162 -7.96 -3.36 -2.03
N MET A 163 -8.13 -3.87 -0.82
CA MET A 163 -8.39 -3.06 0.37
C MET A 163 -7.41 -3.41 1.47
N GLY A 164 -6.86 -2.39 2.11
CA GLY A 164 -6.12 -2.55 3.34
C GLY A 164 -6.25 -1.30 4.21
N HIS A 165 -6.33 -1.50 5.52
CA HIS A 165 -6.33 -0.43 6.51
C HIS A 165 -5.06 -0.51 7.35
N SER A 166 -4.48 0.64 7.72
CA SER A 166 -3.25 0.66 8.54
C SER A 166 -2.06 0.00 7.81
N GLN A 167 -1.36 -0.93 8.44
CA GLN A 167 -0.33 -1.78 7.82
C GLN A 167 -0.85 -2.47 6.56
N GLY A 168 -2.12 -2.94 6.56
CA GLY A 168 -2.76 -3.51 5.38
C GLY A 168 -2.83 -2.51 4.23
N GLY A 169 -3.03 -1.23 4.51
CA GLY A 169 -2.99 -0.14 3.53
C GLY A 169 -1.59 0.06 2.93
N ALA A 170 -0.55 0.00 3.76
CA ALA A 170 0.83 0.05 3.27
C ALA A 170 1.17 -1.14 2.36
N ILE A 171 0.74 -2.35 2.73
CA ILE A 171 0.93 -3.56 1.93
C ILE A 171 0.11 -3.48 0.63
N ALA A 172 -1.09 -2.88 0.66
CA ALA A 172 -1.94 -2.71 -0.52
C ALA A 172 -1.26 -1.88 -1.62
N PHE A 173 -0.46 -0.85 -1.27
CA PHE A 173 0.37 -0.14 -2.25
C PHE A 173 1.33 -1.09 -2.98
N LEU A 174 2.10 -1.88 -2.22
CA LEU A 174 3.12 -2.77 -2.79
C LEU A 174 2.50 -3.92 -3.57
N LEU A 175 1.42 -4.51 -3.06
CA LEU A 175 0.68 -5.56 -3.77
C LEU A 175 0.10 -5.04 -5.09
N THR A 176 -0.48 -3.84 -5.10
CA THR A 176 -0.99 -3.22 -6.33
C THR A 176 0.09 -3.02 -7.37
N SER A 177 1.25 -2.47 -6.97
CA SER A 177 2.42 -2.34 -7.85
C SER A 177 2.86 -3.69 -8.41
N HIS A 178 2.95 -4.71 -7.55
CA HIS A 178 3.34 -6.06 -7.94
C HIS A 178 2.38 -6.65 -8.98
N LEU A 179 1.07 -6.59 -8.72
CA LEU A 179 0.06 -7.12 -9.64
C LEU A 179 0.06 -6.36 -10.98
N ARG A 180 0.18 -5.03 -10.97
CA ARG A 180 0.28 -4.22 -12.19
C ARG A 180 1.52 -4.59 -13.02
N ASN A 181 2.66 -4.82 -12.36
CA ASN A 181 3.86 -5.28 -13.06
C ASN A 181 3.73 -6.71 -13.61
N LEU A 182 3.06 -7.61 -12.88
CA LEU A 182 2.74 -8.93 -13.42
C LEU A 182 1.85 -8.85 -14.67
N GLN A 183 0.90 -7.92 -14.73
CA GLN A 183 0.11 -7.65 -15.94
C GLN A 183 1.00 -7.14 -17.08
N LYS A 184 1.87 -6.16 -16.81
CA LYS A 184 2.83 -5.60 -17.77
C LYS A 184 3.77 -6.67 -18.35
N GLN A 185 4.13 -7.67 -17.53
CA GLN A 185 4.96 -8.82 -17.92
C GLN A 185 4.16 -9.98 -18.53
N SER A 186 2.85 -9.84 -18.76
CA SER A 186 1.95 -10.90 -19.23
C SER A 186 1.91 -12.16 -18.34
N ARG A 187 2.25 -12.02 -17.06
CA ARG A 187 2.18 -13.07 -16.03
C ARG A 187 0.85 -13.05 -15.26
N LEU A 188 0.07 -12.01 -15.44
CA LEU A 188 -1.31 -11.86 -14.97
C LEU A 188 -2.14 -11.36 -16.15
N PRO A 189 -3.39 -11.87 -16.38
CA PRO A 189 -4.23 -11.41 -17.48
C PRO A 189 -4.42 -9.89 -17.51
N ALA A 190 -4.22 -9.28 -18.66
CA ALA A 190 -4.28 -7.82 -18.84
C ALA A 190 -5.71 -7.26 -18.69
N ASP A 191 -6.73 -8.10 -18.88
CA ASP A 191 -8.14 -7.75 -18.77
C ASP A 191 -8.70 -7.84 -17.32
N ILE A 192 -7.88 -8.18 -16.35
CA ILE A 192 -8.21 -8.00 -14.93
C ILE A 192 -8.16 -6.51 -14.59
N GLN A 193 -9.30 -5.98 -14.15
CA GLN A 193 -9.39 -4.61 -13.63
C GLN A 193 -9.01 -4.59 -12.15
N LEU A 194 -7.98 -3.82 -11.80
CA LEU A 194 -7.54 -3.63 -10.42
C LEU A 194 -7.93 -2.22 -9.94
N LYS A 195 -8.62 -2.13 -8.82
CA LYS A 195 -8.88 -0.86 -8.12
C LYS A 195 -8.48 -0.99 -6.65
N THR A 196 -7.82 0.03 -6.09
CA THR A 196 -7.21 -0.09 -4.76
C THR A 196 -7.65 1.04 -3.84
N TYR A 197 -7.95 0.68 -2.59
CA TYR A 197 -8.13 1.60 -1.48
C TYR A 197 -7.09 1.31 -0.39
N CYS A 198 -6.11 2.20 -0.27
CA CYS A 198 -5.14 2.21 0.82
C CYS A 198 -5.71 3.12 1.92
N SER A 199 -6.37 2.56 2.92
CA SER A 199 -7.02 3.28 4.01
C SER A 199 -6.07 3.43 5.20
N ALA A 200 -5.94 4.63 5.75
CA ALA A 200 -5.02 4.91 6.88
C ALA A 200 -3.60 4.36 6.67
N GLY A 201 -3.20 4.22 5.40
CA GLY A 201 -1.94 3.57 5.04
C GLY A 201 -0.74 4.46 5.34
N PRO A 202 0.28 3.97 6.07
CA PRO A 202 1.56 4.67 6.19
C PRO A 202 2.28 4.74 4.84
N LYS A 203 3.29 5.62 4.75
CA LYS A 203 4.05 5.93 3.52
C LYS A 203 4.84 4.71 3.03
N PRO A 204 4.57 4.15 1.83
CA PRO A 204 5.12 2.87 1.42
C PRO A 204 6.57 2.91 0.91
N GLY A 205 7.02 4.07 0.43
CA GLY A 205 8.33 4.22 -0.21
C GLY A 205 8.74 5.66 -0.44
N ASN A 206 9.78 5.86 -1.24
CA ASN A 206 10.30 7.17 -1.58
C ASN A 206 9.55 7.82 -2.75
N LEU A 207 9.96 9.04 -3.11
CA LEU A 207 9.32 9.85 -4.14
C LEU A 207 9.31 9.16 -5.53
N TYR A 208 10.37 8.45 -5.89
CA TYR A 208 10.45 7.77 -7.20
C TYR A 208 9.50 6.58 -7.29
N TYR A 209 9.34 5.84 -6.18
CA TYR A 209 8.31 4.82 -6.08
C TYR A 209 6.90 5.45 -6.16
N ALA A 210 6.66 6.56 -5.46
CA ALA A 210 5.38 7.25 -5.49
C ALA A 210 4.99 7.70 -6.91
N TYR A 211 5.92 8.28 -7.66
CA TYR A 211 5.68 8.70 -9.04
C TYR A 211 5.23 7.54 -9.94
N GLU A 212 5.90 6.40 -9.87
CA GLU A 212 5.51 5.26 -10.70
C GLU A 212 4.21 4.60 -10.26
N TYR A 213 3.98 4.51 -8.94
CA TYR A 213 2.70 4.04 -8.43
C TYR A 213 1.53 4.92 -8.91
N GLU A 214 1.69 6.24 -8.81
CA GLU A 214 0.70 7.22 -9.25
C GLU A 214 0.47 7.15 -10.76
N ALA A 215 1.55 7.03 -11.55
CA ALA A 215 1.44 6.85 -13.00
C ALA A 215 0.74 5.53 -13.38
N ALA A 216 1.04 4.43 -12.69
CA ALA A 216 0.42 3.12 -12.95
C ALA A 216 -1.05 3.03 -12.51
N THR A 217 -1.47 3.88 -11.59
CA THR A 217 -2.83 3.89 -11.01
C THR A 217 -3.62 5.16 -11.30
N GLN A 218 -3.11 6.01 -12.19
CA GLN A 218 -3.77 7.24 -12.60
C GLN A 218 -5.19 6.99 -13.13
N MET A 219 -5.95 8.05 -13.37
CA MET A 219 -7.34 8.01 -13.83
C MET A 219 -8.32 7.36 -12.83
N GLY A 220 -7.97 7.33 -11.54
CA GLY A 220 -8.89 6.92 -10.48
C GLY A 220 -8.91 5.41 -10.18
N TRP A 221 -7.83 4.70 -10.43
CA TRP A 221 -7.73 3.28 -10.14
C TRP A 221 -7.09 2.94 -8.79
N ALA A 222 -6.60 3.94 -8.04
CA ALA A 222 -6.17 3.76 -6.67
C ALA A 222 -6.32 5.03 -5.84
N TYR A 223 -6.66 4.86 -4.57
CA TYR A 223 -6.84 5.94 -3.63
C TYR A 223 -6.11 5.66 -2.32
N ASN A 224 -5.49 6.72 -1.78
CA ASN A 224 -4.97 6.77 -0.43
C ASN A 224 -5.95 7.59 0.41
N VAL A 225 -6.70 6.95 1.29
CA VAL A 225 -7.71 7.62 2.11
C VAL A 225 -7.15 7.85 3.51
N VAL A 226 -7.06 9.12 3.91
CA VAL A 226 -6.43 9.53 5.16
C VAL A 226 -7.37 10.43 5.98
N ASN A 227 -7.44 10.18 7.27
CA ASN A 227 -8.05 11.08 8.23
C ASN A 227 -7.03 12.13 8.68
N SER A 228 -7.36 13.40 8.60
CA SER A 228 -6.44 14.51 8.94
C SER A 228 -6.01 14.56 10.41
N ALA A 229 -6.67 13.81 11.29
CA ALA A 229 -6.32 13.68 12.70
C ALA A 229 -5.52 12.40 13.00
N ASP A 230 -5.33 11.50 12.02
CA ASP A 230 -4.63 10.23 12.19
C ASP A 230 -3.13 10.38 11.91
N TRP A 231 -2.28 10.05 12.89
CA TRP A 231 -0.83 10.12 12.77
C TRP A 231 -0.22 8.96 11.96
N VAL A 232 -0.93 7.84 11.78
CA VAL A 232 -0.38 6.65 11.09
C VAL A 232 -0.02 6.92 9.64
N PRO A 233 -0.79 7.67 8.83
CA PRO A 233 -0.37 8.07 7.49
C PRO A 233 0.86 8.99 7.44
N GLU A 234 1.30 9.53 8.57
CA GLU A 234 2.49 10.39 8.65
C GLU A 234 3.79 9.62 8.79
N VAL A 235 3.73 8.36 9.22
CA VAL A 235 4.93 7.51 9.38
C VAL A 235 5.22 6.69 8.12
N PRO A 236 6.43 6.13 7.96
CA PRO A 236 7.62 6.26 8.83
C PRO A 236 8.20 7.67 8.85
N PHE A 237 9.08 7.95 9.83
CA PHE A 237 9.85 9.20 9.85
C PHE A 237 10.57 9.39 8.51
N SER A 238 10.40 10.59 7.94
CA SER A 238 10.95 10.92 6.63
C SER A 238 12.04 11.96 6.76
N LEU A 239 13.15 11.73 6.09
CA LEU A 239 14.29 12.62 6.04
C LEU A 239 14.81 12.69 4.62
N GLN A 240 14.71 13.87 4.00
CA GLN A 240 15.32 14.11 2.70
C GLN A 240 16.81 14.41 2.87
N THR A 241 17.64 13.75 2.10
CA THR A 241 19.07 14.00 1.97
C THR A 241 19.40 14.56 0.59
N VAL A 242 20.63 15.00 0.41
CA VAL A 242 21.10 15.46 -0.91
C VAL A 242 21.11 14.33 -1.97
N ASN A 243 21.02 13.08 -1.56
CA ASN A 243 21.00 11.92 -2.44
C ASN A 243 19.60 11.59 -2.97
N ASP A 244 18.56 12.20 -2.40
CA ASP A 244 17.17 11.93 -2.75
C ASP A 244 16.67 12.79 -3.92
N PHE A 245 17.50 13.71 -4.41
CA PHE A 245 17.17 14.54 -5.57
C PHE A 245 17.44 13.81 -6.89
N ASN A 246 16.78 14.24 -7.95
CA ASN A 246 17.14 13.86 -9.32
C ASN A 246 18.62 14.11 -9.59
N THR A 247 19.21 13.36 -10.52
CA THR A 247 20.62 13.52 -10.91
C THR A 247 20.94 14.93 -11.42
N THR A 248 19.99 15.57 -12.09
CA THR A 248 20.10 16.96 -12.53
C THR A 248 19.50 17.89 -11.49
N ASN A 249 20.33 18.39 -10.57
CA ASN A 249 19.92 19.31 -9.52
C ASN A 249 21.09 20.23 -9.09
N PRO A 250 20.84 21.41 -8.53
CA PRO A 250 21.89 22.36 -8.17
C PRO A 250 22.78 21.87 -7.03
N PHE A 251 22.35 20.93 -6.24
CA PHE A 251 23.11 20.42 -5.08
C PHE A 251 24.15 19.37 -5.48
N ALA A 252 23.97 18.67 -6.62
CA ALA A 252 24.91 17.67 -7.12
C ALA A 252 26.32 18.24 -7.32
N GLY A 253 26.42 19.47 -7.83
CA GLY A 253 27.68 20.18 -8.04
C GLY A 253 28.16 21.05 -6.87
N ALA A 254 27.38 21.15 -5.79
CA ALA A 254 27.65 22.11 -4.70
C ALA A 254 29.06 21.98 -4.08
N PRO A 255 29.60 20.79 -3.76
CA PRO A 255 30.95 20.66 -3.24
C PRO A 255 32.03 21.17 -4.19
N ALA A 256 31.88 20.93 -5.51
CA ALA A 256 32.81 21.40 -6.51
C ALA A 256 32.72 22.92 -6.72
N MET A 257 31.52 23.50 -6.72
CA MET A 257 31.30 24.94 -6.79
C MET A 257 31.85 25.67 -5.55
N ILE A 258 31.68 25.09 -4.36
CA ILE A 258 32.23 25.64 -3.11
C ILE A 258 33.77 25.65 -3.16
N LYS A 259 34.42 24.62 -3.68
CA LYS A 259 35.88 24.55 -3.83
C LYS A 259 36.44 25.67 -4.71
N LYS A 260 35.70 26.15 -5.72
CA LYS A 260 36.12 27.23 -6.64
C LYS A 260 35.99 28.64 -6.04
N GLN A 261 35.41 28.80 -4.85
CA GLN A 261 35.24 30.11 -4.23
C GLN A 261 36.53 30.60 -3.56
N LYS A 262 36.67 31.94 -3.39
CA LYS A 262 37.74 32.55 -2.60
C LYS A 262 37.73 32.02 -1.17
N LEU A 263 38.89 31.97 -0.51
CA LEU A 263 39.12 31.28 0.76
C LEU A 263 38.05 31.51 1.82
N LEU A 264 37.79 32.76 2.16
CA LEU A 264 36.80 33.13 3.20
C LEU A 264 35.39 32.66 2.82
N LYS A 265 34.95 32.95 1.59
CA LYS A 265 33.64 32.54 1.09
C LYS A 265 33.53 31.01 1.05
N ARG A 266 34.59 30.29 0.66
CA ARG A 266 34.66 28.84 0.65
C ARG A 266 34.47 28.22 2.04
N ILE A 267 35.12 28.83 3.07
CA ILE A 267 35.00 28.35 4.46
C ILE A 267 33.55 28.47 4.92
N VAL A 268 32.93 29.63 4.75
CA VAL A 268 31.55 29.88 5.15
C VAL A 268 30.57 28.95 4.42
N LEU A 269 30.65 28.86 3.07
CA LEU A 269 29.76 28.03 2.30
C LEU A 269 29.92 26.55 2.62
N LYS A 270 31.17 26.09 2.85
CA LYS A 270 31.44 24.72 3.28
C LYS A 270 30.84 24.43 4.65
N TYR A 271 30.96 25.36 5.58
CA TYR A 271 30.36 25.23 6.90
C TYR A 271 28.83 25.10 6.81
N VAL A 272 28.17 26.01 6.11
CA VAL A 272 26.70 25.99 5.92
C VAL A 272 26.27 24.69 5.23
N TYR A 273 26.89 24.31 4.10
CA TYR A 273 26.56 23.09 3.39
C TYR A 273 26.71 21.85 4.26
N ASN A 274 27.81 21.74 5.01
CA ASN A 274 28.05 20.61 5.90
C ASN A 274 27.06 20.58 7.08
N SER A 275 26.69 21.75 7.62
CA SER A 275 25.75 21.86 8.74
C SER A 275 24.33 21.41 8.34
N LEU A 276 23.95 21.58 7.07
CA LEU A 276 22.66 21.15 6.55
C LEU A 276 22.68 19.68 6.08
N SER A 277 23.75 19.24 5.40
CA SER A 277 23.77 17.94 4.74
C SER A 277 24.24 16.80 5.65
N LYS A 278 25.26 17.01 6.49
CA LYS A 278 25.83 15.94 7.32
C LYS A 278 24.87 15.37 8.37
N PRO A 279 24.06 16.18 9.10
CA PRO A 279 23.10 15.65 10.07
C PRO A 279 22.06 14.75 9.41
N SER A 280 21.52 15.14 8.24
CA SER A 280 20.53 14.32 7.52
C SER A 280 21.12 13.00 7.04
N LEU A 281 22.33 13.02 6.48
CA LEU A 281 23.06 11.79 6.08
C LEU A 281 23.39 10.89 7.29
N LYS A 282 23.74 11.46 8.43
CA LYS A 282 23.98 10.71 9.67
C LYS A 282 22.69 10.05 10.18
N ALA A 283 21.59 10.80 10.17
CA ALA A 283 20.28 10.29 10.58
C ALA A 283 19.81 9.15 9.66
N GLN A 284 19.98 9.28 8.35
CA GLN A 284 19.67 8.22 7.39
C GLN A 284 20.49 6.95 7.64
N LYS A 285 21.80 7.06 7.92
CA LYS A 285 22.65 5.92 8.29
C LYS A 285 22.19 5.25 9.59
N ASN A 286 21.79 6.05 10.60
CA ASN A 286 21.25 5.52 11.85
C ASN A 286 19.92 4.80 11.60
N TYR A 287 19.08 5.32 10.73
CA TYR A 287 17.83 4.68 10.34
C TYR A 287 18.06 3.27 9.78
N GLN A 288 18.97 3.14 8.82
CA GLN A 288 19.36 1.82 8.28
C GLN A 288 20.00 0.91 9.32
N LYS A 289 20.80 1.46 10.23
CA LYS A 289 21.43 0.68 11.30
C LYS A 289 20.39 0.07 12.24
N TYR A 290 19.44 0.86 12.73
CA TYR A 290 18.47 0.43 13.74
C TYR A 290 17.24 -0.23 13.13
N LEU A 291 16.61 0.40 12.14
CA LEU A 291 15.39 -0.09 11.51
C LEU A 291 15.66 -0.95 10.26
N GLY A 292 16.91 -1.18 9.93
CA GLY A 292 17.37 -2.14 8.94
C GLY A 292 18.13 -3.30 9.61
N LYS A 293 19.42 -3.13 9.81
CA LYS A 293 20.33 -4.22 10.27
C LYS A 293 19.93 -4.80 11.62
N MET A 294 19.56 -3.98 12.60
CA MET A 294 19.17 -4.49 13.92
C MET A 294 17.78 -5.16 13.85
N ALA A 295 16.80 -4.54 13.19
CA ALA A 295 15.47 -5.14 13.01
C ALA A 295 15.55 -6.46 12.24
N SER A 296 16.39 -6.56 11.19
CA SER A 296 16.57 -7.80 10.42
C SER A 296 17.05 -8.98 11.25
N SER A 297 17.80 -8.75 12.31
CA SER A 297 18.25 -9.83 13.20
C SER A 297 17.07 -10.53 13.88
N THR A 298 16.03 -9.77 14.24
CA THR A 298 14.80 -10.32 14.81
C THR A 298 13.93 -10.98 13.73
N VAL A 299 13.86 -10.38 12.52
CA VAL A 299 13.16 -11.00 11.38
C VAL A 299 13.76 -12.37 11.05
N LYS A 300 15.08 -12.49 11.01
CA LYS A 300 15.77 -13.78 10.78
C LYS A 300 15.45 -14.85 11.83
N LYS A 301 15.21 -14.45 13.07
CA LYS A 301 14.78 -15.39 14.13
C LYS A 301 13.32 -15.82 13.98
N THR A 302 12.50 -14.98 13.36
CA THR A 302 11.06 -15.22 13.14
C THR A 302 10.82 -16.02 11.86
N LEU A 303 11.57 -15.73 10.80
CA LEU A 303 11.44 -16.33 9.46
C LEU A 303 12.68 -17.18 9.16
N ASN A 304 12.51 -18.48 9.27
CA ASN A 304 13.61 -19.42 9.00
C ASN A 304 14.09 -19.30 7.53
N GLY A 305 15.42 -19.23 7.34
CA GLY A 305 16.04 -19.08 6.03
C GLY A 305 15.91 -17.69 5.39
N TYR A 306 15.32 -16.71 6.09
CA TYR A 306 15.25 -15.34 5.59
C TYR A 306 16.64 -14.70 5.53
N VAL A 307 16.97 -14.08 4.39
CA VAL A 307 18.20 -13.29 4.20
C VAL A 307 17.82 -11.82 4.01
N ALA A 308 18.40 -10.96 4.86
CA ALA A 308 18.19 -9.51 4.75
C ALA A 308 18.80 -9.00 3.43
N PRO A 309 18.04 -8.22 2.64
CA PRO A 309 18.53 -7.62 1.41
C PRO A 309 19.49 -6.46 1.69
N GLU A 310 20.17 -5.99 0.66
CA GLU A 310 20.90 -4.72 0.70
C GLU A 310 19.91 -3.56 0.80
N TYR A 311 20.23 -2.59 1.69
CA TYR A 311 19.38 -1.43 1.90
C TYR A 311 19.71 -0.31 0.94
N TYR A 312 18.69 0.35 0.44
CA TYR A 312 18.82 1.55 -0.36
C TYR A 312 19.12 2.78 0.51
N ASN A 313 19.99 3.66 0.05
CA ASN A 313 20.45 4.83 0.80
C ASN A 313 19.44 6.00 0.78
N SER A 314 18.24 5.74 1.20
CA SER A 314 17.18 6.72 1.41
C SER A 314 16.31 6.33 2.61
N ASN A 315 15.70 7.29 3.25
CA ASN A 315 14.54 7.18 4.13
C ASN A 315 13.57 8.35 3.90
N ASN A 316 13.60 8.90 2.69
CA ASN A 316 12.69 9.96 2.28
C ASN A 316 11.32 9.37 1.91
N TYR A 317 10.60 8.88 2.92
CA TYR A 317 9.25 8.36 2.77
C TYR A 317 8.27 9.47 2.40
N VAL A 318 7.45 9.26 1.38
CA VAL A 318 6.48 10.24 0.93
C VAL A 318 5.08 9.65 0.86
N ARG A 319 4.08 10.52 0.96
CA ARG A 319 2.70 10.16 0.68
C ARG A 319 2.58 9.75 -0.78
N THR A 320 1.90 8.63 -1.03
CA THR A 320 1.80 7.98 -2.33
C THR A 320 0.34 7.84 -2.73
N GLY A 321 0.04 7.98 -4.03
CA GLY A 321 -1.28 7.78 -4.62
C GLY A 321 -2.21 8.98 -4.54
N ASN A 322 -3.33 8.92 -5.29
CA ASN A 322 -4.38 9.93 -5.24
C ASN A 322 -4.98 9.98 -3.85
N THR A 323 -4.77 11.07 -3.12
CA THR A 323 -5.18 11.17 -1.73
C THR A 323 -6.58 11.76 -1.60
N ILE A 324 -7.44 11.05 -0.89
CA ILE A 324 -8.71 11.53 -0.36
C ILE A 324 -8.47 11.90 1.11
N VAL A 325 -8.53 13.18 1.42
CA VAL A 325 -8.35 13.66 2.80
C VAL A 325 -9.72 13.80 3.45
N LEU A 326 -9.96 13.01 4.48
CA LEU A 326 -11.11 13.13 5.37
C LEU A 326 -10.78 14.19 6.42
N LEU A 327 -11.31 15.40 6.25
CA LEU A 327 -11.00 16.52 7.14
C LEU A 327 -11.78 16.40 8.47
N ALA A 328 -11.03 16.34 9.57
CA ALA A 328 -11.58 16.38 10.92
C ALA A 328 -12.01 17.82 11.26
N ASP A 329 -13.28 18.02 11.58
CA ASP A 329 -13.88 19.28 12.00
C ASP A 329 -14.10 19.32 13.52
N SER A 330 -14.62 20.43 14.03
CA SER A 330 -14.92 20.57 15.46
C SER A 330 -15.96 19.57 15.98
N ALA A 331 -16.93 19.16 15.13
CA ALA A 331 -17.90 18.14 15.48
C ALA A 331 -17.25 16.74 15.56
N TYR A 332 -16.27 16.47 14.71
CA TYR A 332 -15.46 15.27 14.78
C TYR A 332 -14.68 15.19 16.11
N PHE A 333 -13.92 16.24 16.48
CA PHE A 333 -13.15 16.24 17.72
C PHE A 333 -14.01 16.20 18.98
N LYS A 334 -15.26 16.71 18.92
CA LYS A 334 -16.24 16.52 20.00
C LYS A 334 -16.61 15.04 20.18
N LYS A 335 -16.70 14.27 19.09
CA LYS A 335 -17.04 12.83 19.12
C LYS A 335 -15.84 11.94 19.39
N TYR A 336 -14.69 12.30 18.82
CA TYR A 336 -13.41 11.60 18.95
C TYR A 336 -12.35 12.59 19.48
N PRO A 337 -12.30 12.85 20.80
CA PRO A 337 -11.36 13.78 21.37
C PRO A 337 -9.91 13.25 21.32
N ASP A 338 -8.97 14.16 21.17
CA ASP A 338 -7.54 13.84 21.30
C ASP A 338 -7.24 13.21 22.66
N SER A 339 -6.35 12.23 22.66
CA SER A 339 -5.93 11.54 23.87
C SER A 339 -4.49 11.12 23.81
N LYS A 340 -3.71 11.47 24.83
CA LYS A 340 -2.32 10.98 24.97
C LYS A 340 -2.25 9.49 25.32
N GLU A 341 -3.31 8.95 25.92
CA GLU A 341 -3.39 7.54 26.36
C GLU A 341 -3.93 6.64 25.26
N LYS A 342 -4.88 7.14 24.45
CA LYS A 342 -5.54 6.41 23.37
C LYS A 342 -5.02 6.89 22.01
N VAL A 343 -3.73 6.70 21.75
CA VAL A 343 -3.04 7.22 20.55
C VAL A 343 -3.59 6.76 19.21
N PHE A 344 -4.42 5.71 19.18
CA PHE A 344 -5.07 5.20 17.96
C PHE A 344 -6.54 5.62 17.82
N THR A 345 -7.04 6.57 18.65
CA THR A 345 -8.43 7.03 18.59
C THR A 345 -8.86 7.41 17.18
N HIS A 346 -8.02 8.12 16.45
CA HIS A 346 -8.33 8.61 15.11
C HIS A 346 -8.02 7.61 13.99
N HIS A 347 -7.38 6.49 14.35
CA HIS A 347 -6.85 5.53 13.39
C HIS A 347 -7.84 4.38 13.06
N PHE A 348 -8.72 4.02 13.97
CA PHE A 348 -9.64 2.90 13.77
C PHE A 348 -10.70 3.16 12.67
N HIS A 349 -11.39 2.10 12.24
CA HIS A 349 -12.44 2.20 11.21
C HIS A 349 -13.60 3.14 11.56
N PRO A 350 -14.11 3.23 12.82
CA PRO A 350 -15.25 4.10 13.14
C PRO A 350 -15.02 5.59 12.84
N PRO A 351 -13.89 6.24 13.19
CA PRO A 351 -13.60 7.61 12.78
C PRO A 351 -13.49 7.80 11.26
N TYR A 352 -12.92 6.83 10.54
CA TYR A 352 -12.87 6.86 9.08
C TYR A 352 -14.26 6.78 8.46
N LEU A 353 -15.11 5.85 8.93
CA LEU A 353 -16.50 5.75 8.49
C LEU A 353 -17.27 7.04 8.72
N TYR A 354 -17.19 7.58 9.94
CA TYR A 354 -17.87 8.82 10.31
C TYR A 354 -17.51 10.00 9.39
N LEU A 355 -16.23 10.18 9.08
CA LEU A 355 -15.79 11.24 8.18
C LEU A 355 -16.16 10.96 6.72
N THR A 356 -16.09 9.69 6.30
CA THR A 356 -16.50 9.31 4.94
C THR A 356 -18.00 9.58 4.70
N GLU A 357 -18.85 9.28 5.66
CA GLU A 357 -20.29 9.55 5.57
C GLU A 357 -20.62 11.03 5.39
N LYS A 358 -19.73 11.93 5.83
CA LYS A 358 -19.86 13.39 5.68
C LYS A 358 -19.36 13.91 4.33
N LEU A 359 -18.68 13.12 3.53
CA LEU A 359 -18.30 13.53 2.18
C LEU A 359 -19.57 13.81 1.34
N PRO A 360 -19.51 14.79 0.43
CA PRO A 360 -20.63 15.12 -0.45
C PRO A 360 -21.06 13.94 -1.34
#